data_6a2e07f08193fd445df84061d6584685
#
_entry.id   6a2e07f08193fd445df84061d6584685
#
_cell.length_a   1.000
_cell.length_b   1.000
_cell.length_c   1.000
_cell.angle_alpha   90.00
_cell.angle_beta   90.00
_cell.angle_gamma   90.00
#
_symmetry.space_group_name_H-M   'P 1'
#
loop_
_entity.id
_entity.type
_entity.pdbx_description
1 polymer ?
#
loop_
_entity_poly.entity_id
_entity_poly.type
_entity_poly.pdbx_seq_one_letter_code
_entity_poly.pdbx_strand_id
1 'polypeptide(L)'
;MATPAPRPLRVLFFRTDAGNEPVREWLLALSSDEKKTIGADILAVQWVWPVGKPLVDSLGGGLWEVRSSLGERIARVFFIVIREDIILLHGIIKKSRTTPKQELDLARKRQSLYIQLTDPIHENKNVSKRPPRK
;
A
#
# COMPACT_ATOMS: atom_id res chain seq x y z
N MET A 1 -13.68 19.75 25.95
CA MET A 1 -12.41 19.28 25.48
C MET A 1 -12.30 19.42 23.96
N ALA A 2 -11.21 19.96 23.48
CA ALA A 2 -11.07 20.20 22.05
C ALA A 2 -10.78 18.91 21.31
N THR A 3 -11.36 18.76 20.11
CA THR A 3 -11.08 17.64 19.22
C THR A 3 -9.69 17.86 18.62
N PRO A 4 -8.85 16.83 18.56
CA PRO A 4 -7.56 16.99 17.88
C PRO A 4 -7.75 17.40 16.43
N ALA A 5 -6.83 18.18 15.91
CA ALA A 5 -6.85 18.54 14.50
C ALA A 5 -6.75 17.28 13.64
N PRO A 6 -7.47 17.23 12.50
CA PRO A 6 -7.37 16.08 11.63
C PRO A 6 -5.94 15.94 11.09
N ARG A 7 -5.50 14.70 10.96
CA ARG A 7 -4.18 14.39 10.44
C ARG A 7 -4.30 13.41 9.30
N PRO A 8 -3.52 13.58 8.24
CA PRO A 8 -3.50 12.58 7.19
C PRO A 8 -2.78 11.33 7.69
N LEU A 9 -3.11 10.19 7.07
CA LEU A 9 -2.31 8.99 7.26
C LEU A 9 -0.90 9.27 6.74
N ARG A 10 0.09 8.65 7.36
CA ARG A 10 1.47 8.77 6.90
C ARG A 10 1.77 7.70 5.87
N VAL A 11 2.35 8.08 4.73
CA VAL A 11 2.71 7.13 3.68
C VAL A 11 4.04 6.48 4.00
N LEU A 12 4.04 5.15 4.00
CA LEU A 12 5.26 4.35 4.09
C LEU A 12 5.31 3.42 2.89
N PHE A 13 6.52 3.16 2.41
CA PHE A 13 6.74 2.24 1.30
C PHE A 13 7.22 0.90 1.83
N PHE A 14 6.60 -0.18 1.37
CA PHE A 14 7.11 -1.51 1.65
C PHE A 14 8.57 -1.59 1.19
N ARG A 15 9.40 -2.18 2.03
CA ARG A 15 10.82 -2.30 1.78
C ARG A 15 11.20 -3.78 1.75
N THR A 16 11.95 -4.18 0.73
CA THR A 16 12.44 -5.55 0.64
C THR A 16 13.62 -5.76 1.57
N ASP A 17 13.99 -7.02 1.79
CA ASP A 17 15.16 -7.34 2.60
C ASP A 17 16.44 -6.70 2.04
N ALA A 18 16.52 -6.57 0.73
CA ALA A 18 17.67 -5.94 0.09
C ALA A 18 17.67 -4.42 0.22
N GLY A 19 16.62 -3.85 0.80
CA GLY A 19 16.54 -2.41 1.01
C GLY A 19 15.87 -1.64 -0.10
N ASN A 20 15.29 -2.32 -1.09
CA ASN A 20 14.57 -1.67 -2.17
C ASN A 20 13.17 -1.30 -1.74
N GLU A 21 12.65 -0.21 -2.30
CA GLU A 21 11.27 0.23 -2.10
C GLU A 21 10.54 0.15 -3.43
N PRO A 22 9.94 -1.00 -3.75
CA PRO A 22 9.42 -1.23 -5.10
C PRO A 22 8.37 -0.22 -5.57
N VAL A 23 7.46 0.20 -4.70
CA VAL A 23 6.43 1.15 -5.12
C VAL A 23 7.04 2.52 -5.36
N ARG A 24 7.98 2.92 -4.52
CA ARG A 24 8.66 4.20 -4.72
C ARG A 24 9.39 4.22 -6.05
N GLU A 25 10.14 3.15 -6.34
CA GLU A 25 10.86 3.02 -7.60
C GLU A 25 9.90 3.01 -8.78
N TRP A 26 8.80 2.28 -8.66
CA TRP A 26 7.78 2.21 -9.70
C TRP A 26 7.19 3.59 -9.99
N LEU A 27 6.86 4.34 -8.95
CA LEU A 27 6.32 5.69 -9.10
C LEU A 27 7.32 6.62 -9.79
N LEU A 28 8.58 6.56 -9.37
CA LEU A 28 9.62 7.42 -9.95
C LEU A 28 9.85 7.17 -11.44
N ALA A 29 9.55 5.96 -11.90
CA ALA A 29 9.73 5.60 -13.31
C ALA A 29 8.56 6.02 -14.20
N LEU A 30 7.46 6.49 -13.62
CA LEU A 30 6.28 6.89 -14.38
C LEU A 30 6.43 8.28 -14.96
N SER A 31 5.57 8.62 -15.93
CA SER A 31 5.54 9.97 -16.47
C SER A 31 5.10 10.96 -15.40
N SER A 32 5.39 12.24 -15.63
CA SER A 32 5.02 13.30 -14.71
C SER A 32 3.51 13.34 -14.45
N ASP A 33 2.72 13.18 -15.52
CA ASP A 33 1.25 13.22 -15.39
C ASP A 33 0.72 12.03 -14.61
N GLU A 34 1.27 10.85 -14.86
CA GLU A 34 0.87 9.65 -14.14
C GLU A 34 1.20 9.77 -12.66
N LYS A 35 2.39 10.23 -12.34
CA LYS A 35 2.79 10.46 -10.95
C LYS A 35 1.85 11.43 -10.25
N LYS A 36 1.48 12.52 -10.92
CA LYS A 36 0.59 13.51 -10.35
C LYS A 36 -0.77 12.94 -10.03
N THR A 37 -1.34 12.19 -10.98
CA THR A 37 -2.67 11.61 -10.80
C THR A 37 -2.68 10.61 -9.66
N ILE A 38 -1.73 9.69 -9.67
CA ILE A 38 -1.63 8.65 -8.64
C ILE A 38 -1.35 9.29 -7.28
N GLY A 39 -0.43 10.24 -7.24
CA GLY A 39 -0.08 10.93 -6.00
C GLY A 39 -1.25 11.70 -5.41
N ALA A 40 -2.05 12.35 -6.25
CA ALA A 40 -3.23 13.07 -5.79
C ALA A 40 -4.26 12.13 -5.19
N ASP A 41 -4.44 10.94 -5.80
CA ASP A 41 -5.39 9.97 -5.29
C ASP A 41 -4.93 9.36 -3.97
N ILE A 42 -3.64 9.07 -3.85
CA ILE A 42 -3.09 8.60 -2.58
C ILE A 42 -3.24 9.66 -1.50
N LEU A 43 -2.98 10.91 -1.84
CA LEU A 43 -3.15 12.02 -0.89
C LEU A 43 -4.61 12.12 -0.43
N ALA A 44 -5.56 11.95 -1.33
CA ALA A 44 -6.97 11.96 -0.95
C ALA A 44 -7.27 10.84 0.05
N VAL A 45 -6.73 9.65 -0.19
CA VAL A 45 -6.91 8.53 0.75
C VAL A 45 -6.32 8.87 2.12
N GLN A 46 -5.15 9.50 2.14
CA GLN A 46 -4.51 9.88 3.40
C GLN A 46 -5.40 10.79 4.25
N TRP A 47 -6.09 11.73 3.61
CA TRP A 47 -6.89 12.70 4.34
C TRP A 47 -8.28 12.22 4.71
N VAL A 48 -8.90 11.35 3.89
CA VAL A 48 -10.30 10.97 4.10
C VAL A 48 -10.51 9.51 4.48
N TRP A 49 -9.45 8.79 4.79
CA TRP A 49 -9.56 7.39 5.19
C TRP A 49 -10.50 7.23 6.39
N PRO A 50 -11.38 6.24 6.42
CA PRO A 50 -11.61 5.26 5.35
C PRO A 50 -12.45 5.81 4.21
N VAL A 51 -12.20 5.30 3.01
CA VAL A 51 -12.90 5.72 1.80
C VAL A 51 -13.14 4.51 0.92
N GLY A 52 -14.28 4.49 0.23
CA GLY A 52 -14.68 3.34 -0.57
C GLY A 52 -14.62 3.62 -2.06
N LYS A 53 -15.33 2.78 -2.80
CA LYS A 53 -15.41 2.91 -4.27
C LYS A 53 -15.97 4.24 -4.68
N PRO A 54 -15.57 4.75 -5.84
CA PRO A 54 -14.71 4.09 -6.83
C PRO A 54 -13.21 4.25 -6.55
N LEU A 55 -12.82 5.10 -5.62
CA LEU A 55 -11.42 5.41 -5.40
C LEU A 55 -10.67 4.24 -4.79
N VAL A 56 -11.26 3.59 -3.78
CA VAL A 56 -10.62 2.49 -3.06
C VAL A 56 -11.52 1.28 -3.07
N ASP A 57 -10.94 0.13 -3.35
CA ASP A 57 -11.64 -1.14 -3.33
C ASP A 57 -11.01 -2.08 -2.31
N SER A 58 -11.84 -2.77 -1.55
CA SER A 58 -11.37 -3.76 -0.60
C SER A 58 -11.12 -5.08 -1.30
N LEU A 59 -9.96 -5.66 -1.05
CA LEU A 59 -9.61 -6.97 -1.60
C LEU A 59 -9.74 -8.07 -0.55
N GLY A 60 -10.21 -7.71 0.65
CA GLY A 60 -10.36 -8.65 1.74
C GLY A 60 -9.09 -8.79 2.56
N GLY A 61 -9.22 -9.24 3.79
CA GLY A 61 -8.08 -9.48 4.66
C GLY A 61 -7.26 -8.25 5.01
N GLY A 62 -7.88 -7.08 4.95
CA GLY A 62 -7.18 -5.84 5.27
C GLY A 62 -6.35 -5.27 4.13
N LEU A 63 -6.43 -5.89 2.96
CA LEU A 63 -5.74 -5.40 1.77
C LEU A 63 -6.70 -4.56 0.93
N TRP A 64 -6.22 -3.42 0.45
CA TRP A 64 -6.99 -2.45 -0.32
C TRP A 64 -6.22 -2.07 -1.57
N GLU A 65 -6.93 -1.54 -2.56
CA GLU A 65 -6.26 -0.93 -3.71
C GLU A 65 -6.85 0.45 -3.95
N VAL A 66 -5.99 1.43 -4.20
CA VAL A 66 -6.42 2.72 -4.69
C VAL A 66 -6.34 2.68 -6.21
N ARG A 67 -7.41 3.12 -6.87
CA ARG A 67 -7.55 3.04 -8.33
C ARG A 67 -7.51 4.42 -8.91
N SER A 68 -6.53 4.65 -9.78
CA SER A 68 -6.35 5.93 -10.44
C SER A 68 -6.62 5.79 -11.93
N SER A 69 -7.49 6.64 -12.46
CA SER A 69 -7.83 6.61 -13.88
C SER A 69 -6.75 7.34 -14.68
N LEU A 70 -6.17 6.63 -15.65
CA LEU A 70 -5.14 7.17 -16.53
C LEU A 70 -5.60 7.04 -17.98
N GLY A 71 -6.77 7.61 -18.28
CA GLY A 71 -7.38 7.46 -19.59
C GLY A 71 -7.94 6.04 -19.74
N GLU A 72 -7.40 5.29 -20.71
CA GLU A 72 -7.86 3.92 -20.94
C GLU A 72 -7.23 2.91 -19.99
N ARG A 73 -6.26 3.33 -19.20
CA ARG A 73 -5.58 2.46 -18.25
C ARG A 73 -5.96 2.82 -16.83
N ILE A 74 -5.78 1.89 -15.94
CA ILE A 74 -6.04 2.09 -14.51
C ILE A 74 -4.78 1.74 -13.75
N ALA A 75 -4.32 2.68 -12.92
CA ALA A 75 -3.27 2.41 -11.97
C ALA A 75 -3.90 1.84 -10.72
N ARG A 76 -3.31 0.78 -10.18
CA ARG A 76 -3.75 0.20 -8.93
C ARG A 76 -2.57 0.15 -7.98
N VAL A 77 -2.72 0.78 -6.82
CA VAL A 77 -1.69 0.73 -5.78
C VAL A 77 -2.27 -0.01 -4.61
N PHE A 78 -1.67 -1.14 -4.27
CA PHE A 78 -2.13 -2.00 -3.19
C PHE A 78 -1.54 -1.51 -1.88
N PHE A 79 -2.38 -1.46 -0.86
CA PHE A 79 -1.93 -0.93 0.42
C PHE A 79 -2.67 -1.59 1.58
N ILE A 80 -2.09 -1.44 2.76
CA ILE A 80 -2.73 -1.76 4.03
C ILE A 80 -2.64 -0.53 4.90
N VAL A 81 -3.51 -0.46 5.90
CA VAL A 81 -3.46 0.62 6.89
C VAL A 81 -3.20 0.00 8.24
N ILE A 82 -2.15 0.45 8.89
CA ILE A 82 -1.80 0.00 10.24
C ILE A 82 -1.65 1.24 11.09
N ARG A 83 -2.56 1.39 12.06
CA ARG A 83 -2.63 2.57 12.92
C ARG A 83 -2.78 3.82 12.07
N GLU A 84 -1.78 4.69 12.07
CA GLU A 84 -1.85 5.96 11.34
C GLU A 84 -1.07 5.93 10.03
N ASP A 85 -0.66 4.74 9.60
CA ASP A 85 0.19 4.58 8.42
C ASP A 85 -0.53 3.87 7.29
N ILE A 86 -0.35 4.38 6.08
CA ILE A 86 -0.74 3.69 4.87
C ILE A 86 0.53 3.12 4.25
N ILE A 87 0.59 1.81 4.13
CA ILE A 87 1.79 1.13 3.63
C ILE A 87 1.53 0.69 2.19
N LEU A 88 2.31 1.25 1.27
CA LEU A 88 2.18 0.95 -0.15
C LEU A 88 2.99 -0.29 -0.47
N LEU A 89 2.30 -1.34 -0.93
CA LEU A 89 2.88 -2.67 -1.11
C LEU A 89 3.28 -2.98 -2.54
N HIS A 90 2.47 -2.54 -3.49
CA HIS A 90 2.68 -2.91 -4.90
C HIS A 90 1.89 -1.96 -5.79
N GLY A 91 2.39 -1.71 -6.99
CA GLY A 91 1.71 -0.85 -7.92
C GLY A 91 1.77 -1.42 -9.33
N ILE A 92 0.67 -1.29 -10.08
CA ILE A 92 0.57 -1.73 -11.47
C ILE A 92 -0.27 -0.74 -12.27
N ILE A 93 -0.07 -0.77 -13.58
CA ILE A 93 -0.93 -0.03 -14.51
C ILE A 93 -1.38 -1.03 -15.57
N LYS A 94 -2.70 -1.23 -15.69
CA LYS A 94 -3.29 -2.17 -16.62
C LYS A 94 -4.55 -1.59 -17.23
N LYS A 95 -4.92 -2.08 -18.41
CA LYS A 95 -6.20 -1.74 -19.03
C LYS A 95 -7.34 -2.55 -18.43
N SER A 96 -7.05 -3.72 -17.93
CA SER A 96 -8.04 -4.65 -17.38
C SER A 96 -8.77 -4.05 -16.19
N ARG A 97 -10.07 -4.32 -16.08
CA ARG A 97 -10.86 -3.90 -14.93
C ARG A 97 -10.61 -4.76 -13.71
N THR A 98 -10.18 -5.99 -13.92
CA THR A 98 -9.92 -6.91 -12.82
C THR A 98 -8.44 -6.90 -12.49
N THR A 99 -8.13 -7.11 -11.22
CA THR A 99 -6.76 -7.21 -10.77
C THR A 99 -6.21 -8.58 -11.12
N PRO A 100 -5.11 -8.66 -11.89
CA PRO A 100 -4.53 -9.96 -12.21
C PRO A 100 -4.11 -10.71 -10.95
N LYS A 101 -4.32 -12.01 -10.95
CA LYS A 101 -4.05 -12.84 -9.78
C LYS A 101 -2.61 -12.76 -9.32
N GLN A 102 -1.66 -12.75 -10.25
CA GLN A 102 -0.25 -12.67 -9.91
C GLN A 102 0.10 -11.40 -9.13
N GLU A 103 -0.50 -10.30 -9.53
CA GLU A 103 -0.27 -9.02 -8.86
C GLU A 103 -0.89 -9.00 -7.47
N LEU A 104 -2.09 -9.57 -7.36
CA LEU A 104 -2.74 -9.69 -6.06
C LEU A 104 -1.93 -10.59 -5.12
N ASP A 105 -1.43 -11.71 -5.63
CA ASP A 105 -0.63 -12.64 -4.83
C ASP A 105 0.64 -11.96 -4.31
N LEU A 106 1.29 -11.15 -5.14
CA LEU A 106 2.47 -10.42 -4.72
C LEU A 106 2.14 -9.41 -3.62
N ALA A 107 1.04 -8.69 -3.80
CA ALA A 107 0.60 -7.73 -2.78
C ALA A 107 0.33 -8.43 -1.45
N ARG A 108 -0.34 -9.58 -1.48
CA ARG A 108 -0.63 -10.34 -0.26
C ARG A 108 0.63 -10.88 0.40
N LYS A 109 1.60 -11.30 -0.39
CA LYS A 109 2.88 -11.74 0.14
C LYS A 109 3.57 -10.60 0.90
N ARG A 110 3.60 -9.43 0.30
CA ARG A 110 4.21 -8.27 0.92
C ARG A 110 3.43 -7.82 2.16
N GLN A 111 2.11 -7.91 2.11
CA GLN A 111 1.29 -7.65 3.29
C GLN A 111 1.70 -8.56 4.45
N SER A 112 1.79 -9.86 4.20
CA SER A 112 2.19 -10.81 5.23
C SER A 112 3.57 -10.51 5.78
N LEU A 113 4.51 -10.22 4.90
CA LEU A 113 5.87 -9.90 5.32
C LEU A 113 5.91 -8.65 6.20
N TYR A 114 5.17 -7.62 5.80
CA TYR A 114 5.16 -6.38 6.55
C TYR A 114 4.54 -6.58 7.94
N ILE A 115 3.44 -7.29 8.01
CA ILE A 115 2.76 -7.56 9.28
C ILE A 115 3.65 -8.39 10.20
N GLN A 116 4.34 -9.39 9.68
CA GLN A 116 5.27 -10.20 10.46
C GLN A 116 6.40 -9.37 11.05
N LEU A 117 6.88 -8.39 10.29
CA LEU A 117 8.00 -7.58 10.75
C LEU A 117 7.61 -6.51 11.77
N THR A 118 6.33 -6.09 11.76
CA THR A 118 5.91 -4.96 12.57
C THR A 118 4.93 -5.30 13.68
N ASP A 119 4.34 -6.48 13.67
CA ASP A 119 3.41 -6.91 14.71
C ASP A 119 4.20 -7.28 15.96
N PRO A 120 4.05 -6.53 17.07
CA PRO A 120 4.82 -6.83 18.29
C PRO A 120 4.56 -8.23 18.84
N ILE A 121 3.31 -8.70 18.80
CA ILE A 121 2.98 -10.02 19.29
C ILE A 121 3.63 -11.10 18.43
N HIS A 122 3.56 -10.91 17.13
CA HIS A 122 4.16 -11.83 16.18
C HIS A 122 5.67 -11.83 16.29
N GLU A 123 6.28 -10.66 16.44
CA GLU A 123 7.72 -10.53 16.65
C GLU A 123 8.17 -11.29 17.88
N ASN A 124 7.46 -11.15 18.98
CA ASN A 124 7.81 -11.82 20.23
C ASN A 124 7.78 -13.33 20.08
N LYS A 125 6.82 -13.86 19.36
CA LYS A 125 6.76 -15.29 19.09
C LYS A 125 7.92 -15.74 18.22
N ASN A 126 8.32 -14.93 17.27
CA ASN A 126 9.35 -15.30 16.33
C ASN A 126 10.75 -15.15 16.87
N VAL A 127 10.95 -14.25 17.82
CA VAL A 127 12.27 -14.03 18.41
C VAL A 127 12.83 -15.30 19.00
N SER A 128 12.00 -16.13 19.63
CA SER A 128 12.48 -17.35 20.27
C SER A 128 12.67 -18.51 19.31
N LYS A 129 12.13 -18.45 18.12
CA LYS A 129 12.10 -19.58 17.18
C LYS A 129 12.94 -19.37 15.94
N ARG A 130 13.14 -18.17 15.57
CA ARG A 130 13.74 -17.81 14.29
C ARG A 130 15.21 -17.49 14.46
N PRO A 131 16.04 -17.83 13.47
CA PRO A 131 17.47 -17.45 13.55
C PRO A 131 17.61 -15.93 13.59
N PRO A 132 18.75 -15.44 14.08
CA PRO A 132 18.98 -14.00 14.08
C PRO A 132 18.82 -13.40 12.70
N ARG A 133 18.29 -12.19 12.67
CA ARG A 133 18.14 -11.48 11.42
C ARG A 133 19.49 -11.08 10.87
N LYS A 134 19.59 -11.13 9.57
CA LYS A 134 20.83 -10.76 8.92
C LYS A 134 20.78 -9.42 8.28
#